data_d929a50e9bb0ee0302f7a2f0298c115f
#
_entry.id   d929a50e9bb0ee0302f7a2f0298c115f
#
_cell.length_a   1.000
_cell.length_b   1.000
_cell.length_c   1.000
_cell.angle_alpha   90.00
_cell.angle_beta   90.00
_cell.angle_gamma   90.00
#
_symmetry.space_group_name_H-M   'P 1'
#
loop_
_entity.id
_entity.type
_entity.pdbx_description
1 polymer ?
#
loop_
_entity_poly.entity_id
_entity_poly.type
_entity_poly.pdbx_seq_one_letter_code
_entity_poly.pdbx_strand_id
1 'polypeptide(L)'
;LREVDVNGGLFPVAELVAQLALIAGAAVGMEFYARYAHKHLWHASWWSMSSKYRREWNKPIWLLHESHHLPREGAYEANDVFALVNGVPAFALCAFGFFTPGVFGGLCFGAGLGITLYGIAYMYVHDGLVHKRFPTGPLGKLPLLRKIAAGHTIHHTEAFEGVPWGLFLGIQELEAVPGGLDELNKVVVAAERKEQRDEQDNRASVGLVTQGTHIPSQKEAPACVLPDVADKGAGPR
;
A
#
# COMPACT_ATOMS: atom_id res chain seq x y z
N LEU A 1 23.93 -28.73 -16.75
CA LEU A 1 22.71 -28.69 -15.94
C LEU A 1 22.73 -29.91 -15.01
N ARG A 2 22.73 -29.70 -13.69
CA ARG A 2 22.55 -30.82 -12.75
C ARG A 2 21.04 -31.08 -12.61
N GLU A 3 20.62 -32.18 -13.15
CA GLU A 3 19.29 -32.71 -12.97
C GLU A 3 19.28 -33.61 -11.74
N VAL A 4 18.22 -33.54 -10.96
CA VAL A 4 18.01 -34.42 -9.80
C VAL A 4 16.80 -35.29 -10.09
N ASP A 5 16.95 -36.61 -9.91
CA ASP A 5 15.85 -37.53 -10.05
C ASP A 5 14.88 -37.36 -8.86
N VAL A 6 13.66 -36.97 -9.16
CA VAL A 6 12.57 -36.83 -8.18
C VAL A 6 11.42 -37.74 -8.64
N ASN A 7 11.23 -38.86 -7.95
CA ASN A 7 10.18 -39.82 -8.25
C ASN A 7 10.14 -40.33 -9.72
N GLY A 8 11.33 -40.54 -10.33
CA GLY A 8 11.47 -41.00 -11.70
C GLY A 8 11.38 -39.91 -12.78
N GLY A 9 11.37 -38.63 -12.39
CA GLY A 9 11.47 -37.48 -13.28
C GLY A 9 12.73 -36.63 -12.98
N LEU A 10 13.37 -36.11 -14.04
CA LEU A 10 14.54 -35.25 -13.91
C LEU A 10 14.09 -33.81 -13.60
N PHE A 11 14.51 -33.29 -12.45
CA PHE A 11 14.20 -31.95 -12.03
C PHE A 11 15.35 -30.98 -12.35
N PRO A 12 15.13 -29.89 -13.12
CA PRO A 12 16.19 -28.99 -13.57
C PRO A 12 16.58 -27.97 -12.48
N VAL A 13 17.35 -28.41 -11.47
CA VAL A 13 17.74 -27.61 -10.31
C VAL A 13 18.48 -26.33 -10.71
N ALA A 14 19.37 -26.39 -11.70
CA ALA A 14 20.13 -25.22 -12.12
C ALA A 14 19.24 -24.14 -12.74
N GLU A 15 18.20 -24.55 -13.49
CA GLU A 15 17.23 -23.64 -14.06
C GLU A 15 16.36 -22.99 -12.96
N LEU A 16 15.92 -23.77 -11.96
CA LEU A 16 15.20 -23.23 -10.82
C LEU A 16 16.03 -22.20 -10.07
N VAL A 17 17.31 -22.51 -9.74
CA VAL A 17 18.21 -21.58 -9.04
C VAL A 17 18.43 -20.32 -9.87
N ALA A 18 18.63 -20.43 -11.18
CA ALA A 18 18.77 -19.29 -12.07
C ALA A 18 17.51 -18.44 -12.12
N GLN A 19 16.32 -19.06 -12.16
CA GLN A 19 15.04 -18.34 -12.10
C GLN A 19 14.85 -17.61 -10.77
N LEU A 20 15.12 -18.25 -9.65
CA LEU A 20 15.02 -17.61 -8.33
C LEU A 20 15.99 -16.44 -8.20
N ALA A 21 17.22 -16.58 -8.69
CA ALA A 21 18.21 -15.51 -8.70
C ALA A 21 17.76 -14.33 -9.60
N LEU A 22 17.16 -14.61 -10.75
CA LEU A 22 16.62 -13.60 -11.65
C LEU A 22 15.44 -12.85 -11.04
N ILE A 23 14.50 -13.59 -10.43
CA ILE A 23 13.34 -12.99 -9.74
C ILE A 23 13.82 -12.07 -8.62
N ALA A 24 14.74 -12.54 -7.77
CA ALA A 24 15.31 -11.75 -6.69
C ALA A 24 16.07 -10.53 -7.21
N GLY A 25 16.90 -10.73 -8.24
CA GLY A 25 17.65 -9.65 -8.87
C GLY A 25 16.75 -8.59 -9.53
N ALA A 26 15.68 -9.01 -10.18
CA ALA A 26 14.70 -8.09 -10.75
C ALA A 26 13.94 -7.31 -9.67
N ALA A 27 13.51 -7.97 -8.59
CA ALA A 27 12.85 -7.31 -7.48
C ALA A 27 13.75 -6.27 -6.78
N VAL A 28 15.01 -6.62 -6.52
CA VAL A 28 16.00 -5.67 -5.95
C VAL A 28 16.31 -4.55 -6.94
N GLY A 29 16.48 -4.87 -8.22
CA GLY A 29 16.72 -3.89 -9.28
C GLY A 29 15.60 -2.85 -9.38
N MET A 30 14.36 -3.27 -9.14
CA MET A 30 13.21 -2.35 -9.11
C MET A 30 13.28 -1.31 -7.99
N GLU A 31 13.82 -1.63 -6.82
CA GLU A 31 14.03 -0.63 -5.76
C GLU A 31 15.00 0.46 -6.20
N PHE A 32 16.12 0.08 -6.82
CA PHE A 32 17.07 1.06 -7.36
C PHE A 32 16.46 1.87 -8.51
N TYR A 33 15.68 1.24 -9.39
CA TYR A 33 14.97 1.94 -10.45
C TYR A 33 13.92 2.91 -9.89
N ALA A 34 13.09 2.47 -8.95
CA ALA A 34 12.07 3.30 -8.33
C ALA A 34 12.70 4.50 -7.58
N ARG A 35 13.77 4.26 -6.82
CA ARG A 35 14.56 5.32 -6.17
C ARG A 35 15.12 6.33 -7.18
N TYR A 36 15.69 5.85 -8.28
CA TYR A 36 16.22 6.72 -9.34
C TYR A 36 15.11 7.55 -9.99
N ALA A 37 14.02 6.90 -10.38
CA ALA A 37 12.86 7.56 -10.99
C ALA A 37 12.23 8.60 -10.04
N HIS A 38 12.06 8.25 -8.78
CA HIS A 38 11.53 9.12 -7.75
C HIS A 38 12.36 10.39 -7.59
N LYS A 39 13.68 10.24 -7.40
CA LYS A 39 14.60 11.35 -7.22
C LYS A 39 14.80 12.19 -8.48
N HIS A 40 15.00 11.54 -9.63
CA HIS A 40 15.52 12.22 -10.83
C HIS A 40 14.47 12.44 -11.93
N LEU A 41 13.30 11.78 -11.85
CA LEU A 41 12.22 11.99 -12.80
C LEU A 41 11.03 12.70 -12.15
N TRP A 42 10.59 12.25 -10.97
CA TRP A 42 9.39 12.81 -10.33
C TRP A 42 9.69 14.06 -9.52
N HIS A 43 10.82 14.08 -8.79
CA HIS A 43 11.29 15.24 -8.00
C HIS A 43 12.48 15.98 -8.63
N ALA A 44 12.77 15.80 -9.90
CA ALA A 44 13.94 16.41 -10.52
C ALA A 44 13.93 17.95 -10.37
N SER A 45 15.02 18.51 -9.86
CA SER A 45 15.16 19.96 -9.66
C SER A 45 15.03 20.76 -10.96
N TRP A 46 15.45 20.19 -12.10
CA TRP A 46 15.28 20.80 -13.40
C TRP A 46 13.81 20.87 -13.85
N TRP A 47 12.91 19.99 -13.32
CA TRP A 47 11.48 20.08 -13.48
C TRP A 47 10.87 21.16 -12.55
N SER A 48 11.56 21.50 -11.46
CA SER A 48 11.11 22.47 -10.45
C SER A 48 11.64 23.90 -10.65
N MET A 49 12.53 24.11 -11.61
CA MET A 49 13.39 25.29 -11.74
C MET A 49 12.72 26.61 -12.11
N SER A 50 11.47 26.78 -12.16
CA SER A 50 10.81 28.09 -12.15
C SER A 50 9.31 27.93 -12.15
N SER A 51 8.61 28.67 -11.30
CA SER A 51 7.13 28.70 -11.27
C SER A 51 6.53 29.09 -12.63
N LYS A 52 7.28 29.78 -13.49
CA LYS A 52 6.91 30.15 -14.85
C LYS A 52 7.09 28.99 -15.84
N TYR A 53 8.18 28.20 -15.72
CA TYR A 53 8.43 27.00 -16.55
C TYR A 53 7.67 25.79 -16.04
N ARG A 54 7.41 25.69 -14.74
CA ARG A 54 6.55 24.66 -14.15
C ARG A 54 5.13 24.65 -14.74
N ARG A 55 4.68 25.78 -15.29
CA ARG A 55 3.34 25.95 -15.84
C ARG A 55 3.15 25.37 -17.25
N GLU A 56 4.18 25.25 -18.07
CA GLU A 56 3.98 25.00 -19.50
C GLU A 56 4.53 23.67 -20.05
N TRP A 57 5.65 23.15 -19.55
CA TRP A 57 6.32 21.99 -20.15
C TRP A 57 6.48 20.77 -19.21
N ASN A 58 6.51 20.97 -17.92
CA ASN A 58 6.91 19.93 -16.94
C ASN A 58 5.77 19.41 -16.05
N LYS A 59 4.58 19.83 -16.36
CA LYS A 59 3.39 19.52 -15.57
C LYS A 59 3.00 18.03 -15.45
N PRO A 60 3.15 17.16 -16.48
CA PRO A 60 2.46 15.88 -16.39
C PRO A 60 3.03 14.96 -15.31
N ILE A 61 4.36 14.77 -15.28
CA ILE A 61 4.97 13.78 -14.37
C ILE A 61 4.96 14.24 -12.93
N TRP A 62 5.38 15.49 -12.67
CA TRP A 62 5.33 16.06 -11.32
C TRP A 62 3.89 16.15 -10.79
N LEU A 63 2.94 16.61 -11.57
CA LEU A 63 1.54 16.71 -11.15
C LEU A 63 0.92 15.34 -10.83
N LEU A 64 1.31 14.32 -11.58
CA LEU A 64 0.90 12.95 -11.26
C LEU A 64 1.43 12.52 -9.90
N HIS A 65 2.70 12.85 -9.60
CA HIS A 65 3.33 12.49 -8.34
C HIS A 65 2.92 13.44 -7.19
N GLU A 66 2.79 14.74 -7.44
CA GLU A 66 2.36 15.73 -6.45
C GLU A 66 1.00 15.41 -5.84
N SER A 67 0.09 14.80 -6.62
CA SER A 67 -1.22 14.38 -6.11
C SER A 67 -1.12 13.47 -4.88
N HIS A 68 -0.03 12.74 -4.78
CA HIS A 68 0.27 11.82 -3.70
C HIS A 68 0.83 12.51 -2.43
N HIS A 69 1.41 13.70 -2.54
CA HIS A 69 1.84 14.54 -1.42
C HIS A 69 0.71 15.42 -0.86
N LEU A 70 -0.41 15.50 -1.55
CA LEU A 70 -1.58 16.27 -1.13
C LEU A 70 -2.59 15.41 -0.35
N PRO A 71 -3.49 16.00 0.45
CA PRO A 71 -4.59 15.27 1.05
C PRO A 71 -5.44 14.58 -0.02
N ARG A 72 -5.68 13.30 0.17
CA ARG A 72 -6.41 12.48 -0.81
C ARG A 72 -7.89 12.84 -0.86
N GLU A 73 -8.43 13.09 -2.05
CA GLU A 73 -9.82 13.45 -2.31
C GLU A 73 -10.62 12.31 -2.97
N GLY A 74 -10.36 11.06 -2.66
CA GLY A 74 -11.13 9.97 -3.26
C GLY A 74 -10.45 8.61 -3.18
N ALA A 75 -10.97 7.65 -3.95
CA ALA A 75 -10.43 6.30 -4.00
C ALA A 75 -9.16 6.21 -4.85
N TYR A 76 -9.02 7.07 -5.86
CA TYR A 76 -7.93 7.06 -6.83
C TYR A 76 -7.15 8.37 -6.79
N GLU A 77 -5.86 8.29 -7.05
CA GLU A 77 -4.94 9.41 -7.19
C GLU A 77 -4.32 9.39 -8.59
N ALA A 78 -3.90 10.56 -9.08
CA ALA A 78 -3.17 10.62 -10.35
C ALA A 78 -1.85 9.82 -10.30
N ASN A 79 -1.26 9.69 -9.11
CA ASN A 79 -0.07 8.87 -8.86
C ASN A 79 -0.29 7.37 -9.16
N ASP A 80 -1.53 6.87 -9.15
CA ASP A 80 -1.82 5.45 -9.42
C ASP A 80 -1.43 5.02 -10.83
N VAL A 81 -1.25 5.98 -11.76
CA VAL A 81 -0.75 5.70 -13.11
C VAL A 81 0.61 5.01 -13.10
N PHE A 82 1.48 5.30 -12.12
CA PHE A 82 2.80 4.67 -12.03
C PHE A 82 2.71 3.17 -11.69
N ALA A 83 1.69 2.74 -10.97
CA ALA A 83 1.42 1.32 -10.76
C ALA A 83 1.07 0.62 -12.08
N LEU A 84 0.29 1.27 -12.96
CA LEU A 84 -0.05 0.74 -14.28
C LEU A 84 1.15 0.71 -15.23
N VAL A 85 1.96 1.79 -15.23
CA VAL A 85 3.19 1.88 -16.06
C VAL A 85 4.18 0.77 -15.75
N ASN A 86 4.25 0.32 -14.50
CA ASN A 86 5.11 -0.80 -14.10
C ASN A 86 4.38 -2.16 -14.19
N GLY A 87 3.13 -2.24 -13.78
CA GLY A 87 2.36 -3.47 -13.72
C GLY A 87 2.01 -4.06 -15.07
N VAL A 88 1.63 -3.22 -16.04
CA VAL A 88 1.26 -3.71 -17.39
C VAL A 88 2.45 -4.37 -18.11
N PRO A 89 3.65 -3.77 -18.17
CA PRO A 89 4.82 -4.43 -18.74
C PRO A 89 5.24 -5.69 -17.96
N ALA A 90 5.17 -5.67 -16.64
CA ALA A 90 5.48 -6.84 -15.80
C ALA A 90 4.55 -8.02 -16.12
N PHE A 91 3.25 -7.75 -16.21
CA PHE A 91 2.26 -8.74 -16.62
C PHE A 91 2.53 -9.27 -18.03
N ALA A 92 2.82 -8.39 -18.99
CA ALA A 92 3.14 -8.77 -20.36
C ALA A 92 4.39 -9.67 -20.43
N LEU A 93 5.43 -9.36 -19.65
CA LEU A 93 6.63 -10.20 -19.52
C LEU A 93 6.30 -11.58 -18.91
N CYS A 94 5.50 -11.62 -17.86
CA CYS A 94 5.05 -12.88 -17.28
C CYS A 94 4.24 -13.71 -18.28
N ALA A 95 3.27 -13.12 -18.96
CA ALA A 95 2.43 -13.80 -19.92
C ALA A 95 3.26 -14.30 -21.11
N PHE A 96 4.09 -13.44 -21.70
CA PHE A 96 4.98 -13.83 -22.79
C PHE A 96 5.91 -14.96 -22.38
N GLY A 97 6.56 -14.83 -21.22
CA GLY A 97 7.51 -15.81 -20.73
C GLY A 97 6.86 -17.16 -20.40
N PHE A 98 5.63 -17.15 -19.89
CA PHE A 98 4.88 -18.37 -19.60
C PHE A 98 4.53 -19.18 -20.86
N PHE A 99 4.21 -18.50 -21.98
CA PHE A 99 3.83 -19.14 -23.24
C PHE A 99 5.02 -19.38 -24.19
N THR A 100 6.22 -18.86 -23.88
CA THR A 100 7.39 -18.97 -24.74
C THR A 100 8.39 -19.98 -24.16
N PRO A 101 8.57 -21.15 -24.79
CA PRO A 101 9.54 -22.14 -24.29
C PRO A 101 10.98 -21.66 -24.48
N GLY A 102 11.90 -22.20 -23.66
CA GLY A 102 13.33 -21.98 -23.74
C GLY A 102 13.83 -20.81 -22.88
N VAL A 103 15.12 -20.52 -22.99
CA VAL A 103 15.84 -19.59 -22.10
C VAL A 103 15.26 -18.18 -22.12
N PHE A 104 14.92 -17.68 -23.31
CA PHE A 104 14.38 -16.33 -23.45
C PHE A 104 13.01 -16.16 -22.77
N GLY A 105 12.12 -17.15 -22.93
CA GLY A 105 10.85 -17.16 -22.21
C GLY A 105 11.06 -17.20 -20.70
N GLY A 106 11.98 -18.04 -20.21
CA GLY A 106 12.36 -18.10 -18.80
C GLY A 106 12.89 -16.77 -18.27
N LEU A 107 13.74 -16.07 -19.02
CA LEU A 107 14.23 -14.73 -18.64
C LEU A 107 13.11 -13.70 -18.54
N CYS A 108 12.20 -13.66 -19.52
CA CYS A 108 11.05 -12.77 -19.49
C CYS A 108 10.13 -13.06 -18.29
N PHE A 109 9.84 -14.34 -18.03
CA PHE A 109 8.99 -14.74 -16.91
C PHE A 109 9.62 -14.36 -15.56
N GLY A 110 10.89 -14.70 -15.33
CA GLY A 110 11.59 -14.39 -14.09
C GLY A 110 11.69 -12.90 -13.84
N ALA A 111 12.03 -12.10 -14.86
CA ALA A 111 12.06 -10.65 -14.76
C ALA A 111 10.67 -10.07 -14.45
N GLY A 112 9.64 -10.47 -15.20
CA GLY A 112 8.26 -10.02 -14.99
C GLY A 112 7.74 -10.38 -13.59
N LEU A 113 8.01 -11.59 -13.12
CA LEU A 113 7.62 -12.03 -11.78
C LEU A 113 8.34 -11.23 -10.68
N GLY A 114 9.65 -10.98 -10.84
CA GLY A 114 10.40 -10.15 -9.87
C GLY A 114 9.87 -8.72 -9.78
N ILE A 115 9.58 -8.08 -10.93
CA ILE A 115 8.95 -6.75 -10.98
C ILE A 115 7.57 -6.78 -10.29
N THR A 116 6.77 -7.83 -10.56
CA THR A 116 5.43 -7.99 -9.96
C THR A 116 5.51 -8.13 -8.43
N LEU A 117 6.40 -8.98 -7.93
CA LEU A 117 6.58 -9.18 -6.49
C LEU A 117 7.05 -7.90 -5.79
N TYR A 118 7.96 -7.15 -6.41
CA TYR A 118 8.35 -5.84 -5.92
C TYR A 118 7.15 -4.89 -5.88
N GLY A 119 6.36 -4.81 -6.96
CA GLY A 119 5.19 -3.95 -7.04
C GLY A 119 4.16 -4.26 -5.96
N ILE A 120 3.88 -5.54 -5.69
CA ILE A 120 2.99 -5.97 -4.61
C ILE A 120 3.53 -5.52 -3.24
N ALA A 121 4.82 -5.76 -2.96
CA ALA A 121 5.45 -5.35 -1.72
C ALA A 121 5.46 -3.82 -1.57
N TYR A 122 5.74 -3.10 -2.66
CA TYR A 122 5.70 -1.64 -2.70
C TYR A 122 4.30 -1.12 -2.36
N MET A 123 3.27 -1.56 -3.06
CA MET A 123 1.88 -1.15 -2.80
C MET A 123 1.44 -1.49 -1.38
N TYR A 124 1.85 -2.64 -0.86
CA TYR A 124 1.51 -3.04 0.51
C TYR A 124 2.06 -2.04 1.55
N VAL A 125 3.33 -1.65 1.42
CA VAL A 125 3.95 -0.71 2.36
C VAL A 125 3.50 0.72 2.07
N HIS A 126 3.60 1.16 0.84
CA HIS A 126 3.33 2.52 0.42
C HIS A 126 1.84 2.87 0.54
N ASP A 127 0.97 2.14 -0.16
CA ASP A 127 -0.46 2.43 -0.15
C ASP A 127 -1.14 1.92 1.13
N GLY A 128 -0.73 0.75 1.62
CA GLY A 128 -1.33 0.15 2.81
C GLY A 128 -0.86 0.78 4.12
N LEU A 129 0.45 0.86 4.37
CA LEU A 129 0.98 1.31 5.67
C LEU A 129 1.15 2.82 5.75
N VAL A 130 1.66 3.47 4.71
CA VAL A 130 1.87 4.93 4.71
C VAL A 130 0.54 5.64 4.47
N HIS A 131 -0.10 5.39 3.32
CA HIS A 131 -1.31 6.10 2.92
C HIS A 131 -2.62 5.48 3.44
N LYS A 132 -2.55 4.34 4.12
CA LYS A 132 -3.69 3.67 4.78
C LYS A 132 -4.90 3.47 3.86
N ARG A 133 -4.65 3.16 2.58
CA ARG A 133 -5.68 2.94 1.57
C ARG A 133 -6.48 1.66 1.79
N PHE A 134 -5.89 0.69 2.47
CA PHE A 134 -6.50 -0.58 2.84
C PHE A 134 -5.92 -1.14 4.15
N PRO A 135 -6.62 -2.03 4.84
CA PRO A 135 -6.13 -2.62 6.07
C PRO A 135 -4.98 -3.60 5.79
N THR A 136 -3.88 -3.47 6.53
CA THR A 136 -2.66 -4.28 6.35
C THR A 136 -2.55 -5.47 7.31
N GLY A 137 -3.48 -5.60 8.25
CA GLY A 137 -3.51 -6.72 9.19
C GLY A 137 -2.25 -6.82 10.07
N PRO A 138 -1.95 -8.02 10.60
CA PRO A 138 -0.85 -8.22 11.55
C PRO A 138 0.54 -7.96 10.96
N LEU A 139 0.73 -8.19 9.65
CA LEU A 139 2.01 -7.94 8.97
C LEU A 139 2.42 -6.47 9.05
N GLY A 140 1.45 -5.54 8.99
CA GLY A 140 1.71 -4.12 9.14
C GLY A 140 2.29 -3.72 10.49
N LYS A 141 2.19 -4.58 11.50
CA LYS A 141 2.75 -4.36 12.84
C LYS A 141 4.21 -4.80 12.96
N LEU A 142 4.82 -5.39 11.92
CA LEU A 142 6.21 -5.78 11.94
C LEU A 142 7.13 -4.55 12.08
N PRO A 143 8.11 -4.56 13.02
CA PRO A 143 8.96 -3.39 13.30
C PRO A 143 9.70 -2.86 12.06
N LEU A 144 10.17 -3.76 11.20
CA LEU A 144 10.84 -3.38 9.97
C LEU A 144 9.92 -2.61 9.02
N LEU A 145 8.70 -3.12 8.80
CA LEU A 145 7.73 -2.48 7.90
C LEU A 145 7.26 -1.12 8.44
N ARG A 146 7.12 -0.98 9.77
CA ARG A 146 6.85 0.30 10.42
C ARG A 146 7.97 1.31 10.20
N LYS A 147 9.23 0.89 10.31
CA LYS A 147 10.38 1.76 10.05
C LYS A 147 10.43 2.19 8.58
N ILE A 148 10.18 1.28 7.65
CA ILE A 148 10.11 1.59 6.21
C ILE A 148 9.00 2.61 5.94
N ALA A 149 7.80 2.38 6.47
CA ALA A 149 6.68 3.31 6.34
C ALA A 149 6.98 4.68 6.96
N ALA A 150 7.61 4.71 8.14
CA ALA A 150 8.02 5.95 8.80
C ALA A 150 9.07 6.71 7.96
N GLY A 151 10.01 6.02 7.33
CA GLY A 151 10.96 6.63 6.40
C GLY A 151 10.25 7.34 5.26
N HIS A 152 9.29 6.69 4.62
CA HIS A 152 8.52 7.32 3.54
C HIS A 152 7.63 8.47 4.05
N THR A 153 7.11 8.38 5.27
CA THR A 153 6.40 9.50 5.90
C THR A 153 7.31 10.73 6.05
N ILE A 154 8.60 10.54 6.38
CA ILE A 154 9.59 11.63 6.45
C ILE A 154 9.79 12.25 5.07
N HIS A 155 9.84 11.44 4.00
CA HIS A 155 9.91 11.96 2.63
C HIS A 155 8.79 12.97 2.34
N HIS A 156 7.56 12.67 2.76
CA HIS A 156 6.42 13.58 2.60
C HIS A 156 6.53 14.91 3.39
N THR A 157 7.41 14.99 4.39
CA THR A 157 7.63 16.23 5.16
C THR A 157 8.69 17.15 4.55
N GLU A 158 9.43 16.66 3.55
CA GLU A 158 10.58 17.35 2.94
C GLU A 158 11.69 17.76 3.93
N ALA A 159 11.70 17.17 5.13
CA ALA A 159 12.58 17.55 6.24
C ALA A 159 14.07 17.44 5.91
N PHE A 160 14.47 16.57 4.96
CA PHE A 160 15.84 16.34 4.52
C PHE A 160 15.97 16.52 3.01
N GLU A 161 15.44 17.62 2.48
CA GLU A 161 15.47 17.93 1.03
C GLU A 161 14.89 16.80 0.18
N GLY A 162 13.85 16.13 0.70
CA GLY A 162 13.15 15.01 0.05
C GLY A 162 13.77 13.62 0.30
N VAL A 163 14.87 13.50 1.05
CA VAL A 163 15.39 12.19 1.49
C VAL A 163 14.45 11.60 2.55
N PRO A 164 14.13 10.30 2.46
CA PRO A 164 14.63 9.26 1.57
C PRO A 164 13.86 9.17 0.24
N TRP A 165 14.56 8.79 -0.82
CA TRP A 165 14.02 8.61 -2.16
C TRP A 165 13.58 7.17 -2.46
N GLY A 166 14.26 6.19 -1.86
CA GLY A 166 13.88 4.77 -1.90
C GLY A 166 12.82 4.45 -0.87
N LEU A 167 11.98 3.44 -1.14
CA LEU A 167 11.03 2.94 -0.15
C LEU A 167 11.74 1.98 0.82
N PHE A 168 12.26 0.86 0.31
CA PHE A 168 12.89 -0.17 1.14
C PHE A 168 14.32 0.21 1.55
N LEU A 169 15.01 1.02 0.76
CA LEU A 169 16.32 1.60 1.09
C LEU A 169 16.24 2.91 1.87
N GLY A 170 15.04 3.38 2.20
CA GLY A 170 14.84 4.66 2.88
C GLY A 170 15.52 4.75 4.25
N ILE A 171 15.62 3.65 4.98
CA ILE A 171 16.30 3.60 6.29
C ILE A 171 17.80 3.90 6.11
N GLN A 172 18.46 3.27 5.12
CA GLN A 172 19.88 3.47 4.83
C GLN A 172 20.17 4.88 4.32
N GLU A 173 19.24 5.47 3.56
CA GLU A 173 19.38 6.86 3.13
C GLU A 173 19.28 7.83 4.30
N LEU A 174 18.37 7.59 5.24
CA LEU A 174 18.24 8.39 6.47
C LEU A 174 19.43 8.22 7.40
N GLU A 175 20.05 7.02 7.46
CA GLU A 175 21.28 6.78 8.20
C GLU A 175 22.45 7.62 7.67
N ALA A 176 22.46 7.91 6.38
CA ALA A 176 23.51 8.69 5.73
C ALA A 176 23.37 10.21 5.91
N VAL A 177 22.25 10.70 6.46
CA VAL A 177 22.04 12.14 6.70
C VAL A 177 22.04 12.48 8.19
N PRO A 178 22.65 13.63 8.59
CA PRO A 178 22.68 14.05 9.98
C PRO A 178 21.27 14.18 10.58
N GLY A 179 20.99 13.50 11.70
CA GLY A 179 19.70 13.54 12.37
C GLY A 179 18.61 12.66 11.75
N GLY A 180 18.87 11.98 10.63
CA GLY A 180 17.87 11.18 9.92
C GLY A 180 17.36 9.99 10.74
N LEU A 181 18.24 9.26 11.43
CA LEU A 181 17.82 8.16 12.32
C LEU A 181 17.06 8.65 13.55
N ASP A 182 17.40 9.81 14.10
CA ASP A 182 16.69 10.39 15.24
C ASP A 182 15.26 10.75 14.84
N GLU A 183 15.10 11.35 13.67
CA GLU A 183 13.78 11.68 13.14
C GLU A 183 12.98 10.41 12.80
N LEU A 184 13.61 9.40 12.21
CA LEU A 184 12.98 8.11 11.96
C LEU A 184 12.42 7.48 13.25
N ASN A 185 13.21 7.47 14.32
CA ASN A 185 12.79 6.93 15.60
C ASN A 185 11.63 7.74 16.21
N LYS A 186 11.64 9.07 16.10
CA LYS A 186 10.53 9.92 16.55
C LYS A 186 9.23 9.61 15.81
N VAL A 187 9.29 9.48 14.50
CA VAL A 187 8.12 9.18 13.65
C VAL A 187 7.57 7.79 13.98
N VAL A 188 8.43 6.78 14.15
CA VAL A 188 8.02 5.43 14.57
C VAL A 188 7.28 5.48 15.92
N VAL A 189 7.87 6.10 16.93
CA VAL A 189 7.26 6.21 18.28
C VAL A 189 5.94 6.98 18.23
N ALA A 190 5.86 8.04 17.43
CA ALA A 190 4.62 8.81 17.26
C ALA A 190 3.50 7.98 16.61
N ALA A 191 3.84 7.18 15.60
CA ALA A 191 2.91 6.28 14.92
C ALA A 191 2.38 5.19 15.88
N GLU A 192 3.26 4.58 16.69
CA GLU A 192 2.89 3.58 17.68
C GLU A 192 1.97 4.14 18.77
N ARG A 193 2.28 5.32 19.27
CA ARG A 193 1.43 6.01 20.26
C ARG A 193 0.05 6.36 19.70
N LYS A 194 -0.01 6.75 18.43
CA LYS A 194 -1.30 7.00 17.75
C LYS A 194 -2.12 5.73 17.65
N GLU A 195 -1.51 4.64 17.18
CA GLU A 195 -2.19 3.34 17.06
C GLU A 195 -2.74 2.85 18.41
N GLN A 196 -1.95 2.96 19.47
CA GLN A 196 -2.39 2.60 20.82
C GLN A 196 -3.59 3.42 21.29
N ARG A 197 -3.62 4.73 21.03
CA ARG A 197 -4.77 5.58 21.34
C ARG A 197 -6.00 5.17 20.55
N ASP A 198 -5.86 5.00 19.25
CA ASP A 198 -6.96 4.59 18.37
C ASP A 198 -7.54 3.22 18.79
N GLU A 199 -6.70 2.27 19.23
CA GLU A 199 -7.13 0.99 19.79
C GLU A 199 -7.87 1.15 21.14
N GLN A 200 -7.41 2.05 22.03
CA GLN A 200 -8.07 2.31 23.31
C GLN A 200 -9.44 2.96 23.10
N ASP A 201 -9.52 3.97 22.22
CA ASP A 201 -10.77 4.66 21.92
C ASP A 201 -11.80 3.72 21.28
N ASN A 202 -11.35 2.84 20.40
CA ASN A 202 -12.20 1.82 19.80
C ASN A 202 -12.72 0.80 20.84
N ARG A 203 -11.86 0.34 21.76
CA ARG A 203 -12.29 -0.55 22.85
C ARG A 203 -13.29 0.12 23.79
N ALA A 204 -13.07 1.40 24.12
CA ALA A 204 -13.97 2.17 24.96
C ALA A 204 -15.35 2.34 24.28
N SER A 205 -15.39 2.65 22.99
CA SER A 205 -16.63 2.78 22.24
C SER A 205 -17.40 1.47 22.13
N VAL A 206 -16.73 0.34 21.89
CA VAL A 206 -17.35 -0.99 21.86
C VAL A 206 -17.87 -1.37 23.26
N GLY A 207 -17.12 -1.07 24.33
CA GLY A 207 -17.55 -1.32 25.72
C GLY A 207 -18.81 -0.53 26.10
N LEU A 208 -18.96 0.70 25.62
CA LEU A 208 -20.17 1.51 25.83
C LEU A 208 -21.37 0.94 25.07
N VAL A 209 -21.19 0.44 23.85
CA VAL A 209 -22.29 -0.18 23.07
C VAL A 209 -22.76 -1.48 23.74
N THR A 210 -21.86 -2.29 24.27
CA THR A 210 -22.25 -3.55 24.96
C THR A 210 -22.92 -3.31 26.32
N GLN A 211 -22.65 -2.21 27.02
CA GLN A 211 -23.33 -1.83 28.24
C GLN A 211 -24.70 -1.16 28.00
N GLY A 212 -24.88 -0.52 26.83
CA GLY A 212 -26.16 0.13 26.46
C GLY A 212 -27.24 -0.85 25.97
N THR A 213 -26.92 -2.11 25.71
CA THR A 213 -27.89 -3.15 25.29
C THR A 213 -28.44 -4.00 26.44
N HIS A 214 -28.52 -3.48 27.66
CA HIS A 214 -29.35 -4.10 28.69
C HIS A 214 -30.82 -3.82 28.33
N ILE A 215 -31.42 -4.67 27.50
CA ILE A 215 -32.87 -4.72 27.30
C ILE A 215 -33.47 -5.09 28.65
N PRO A 216 -34.32 -4.21 29.26
CA PRO A 216 -35.04 -4.62 30.47
C PRO A 216 -35.90 -5.82 30.12
N SER A 217 -35.75 -6.89 30.89
CA SER A 217 -36.64 -8.06 30.84
C SER A 217 -38.10 -7.58 30.77
N GLN A 218 -38.80 -7.99 29.73
CA GLN A 218 -40.26 -7.80 29.63
C GLN A 218 -40.92 -8.45 30.83
N LYS A 219 -41.22 -7.67 31.86
CA LYS A 219 -42.27 -7.98 32.83
C LYS A 219 -43.48 -7.17 32.45
N GLU A 220 -44.51 -7.93 32.06
CA GLU A 220 -45.93 -7.56 32.05
C GLU A 220 -46.32 -6.35 31.15
N ALA A 221 -46.67 -6.69 29.90
CA ALA A 221 -47.54 -5.83 29.12
C ALA A 221 -48.95 -5.91 29.70
N PRO A 222 -49.61 -4.78 30.05
CA PRO A 222 -51.04 -4.82 30.39
C PRO A 222 -51.85 -5.19 29.17
N ALA A 223 -52.88 -6.04 29.40
CA ALA A 223 -53.79 -6.55 28.40
C ALA A 223 -54.38 -5.38 27.58
N CYS A 224 -54.27 -5.52 26.26
CA CYS A 224 -54.87 -4.60 25.30
C CYS A 224 -56.41 -4.84 25.38
N VAL A 225 -57.11 -3.90 26.02
CA VAL A 225 -58.61 -3.81 25.96
C VAL A 225 -58.92 -3.17 24.62
N LEU A 226 -59.54 -3.96 23.73
CA LEU A 226 -60.11 -3.46 22.48
C LEU A 226 -61.34 -2.61 22.81
N PRO A 227 -61.48 -1.38 22.25
CA PRO A 227 -62.73 -0.65 22.40
C PRO A 227 -63.76 -1.26 21.47
N ASP A 228 -64.97 -1.43 22.02
CA ASP A 228 -66.20 -1.86 21.36
C ASP A 228 -66.48 -1.01 20.12
N VAL A 229 -66.69 -1.69 19.01
CA VAL A 229 -67.17 -1.07 17.77
C VAL A 229 -68.70 -0.95 17.90
N ALA A 230 -69.15 0.21 18.32
CA ALA A 230 -70.56 0.55 18.22
C ALA A 230 -70.95 0.81 16.75
N ASP A 231 -71.81 -0.06 16.29
CA ASP A 231 -72.62 0.02 15.08
C ASP A 231 -73.40 1.36 15.03
N LYS A 232 -73.25 2.15 13.98
CA LYS A 232 -74.20 3.19 13.56
C LYS A 232 -74.39 3.15 12.05
N GLY A 233 -75.43 2.47 11.64
CA GLY A 233 -76.64 2.93 11.05
C GLY A 233 -76.49 3.62 9.70
N ALA A 234 -77.09 2.97 8.76
CA ALA A 234 -77.40 3.40 7.41
C ALA A 234 -78.22 4.70 7.32
N GLY A 235 -78.08 5.43 6.18
CA GLY A 235 -79.04 6.44 5.77
C GLY A 235 -78.60 7.19 4.49
N PRO A 236 -79.53 7.44 3.58
CA PRO A 236 -79.26 7.38 2.14
C PRO A 236 -79.14 8.77 1.51
N ARG A 237 -78.45 8.88 0.38
CA ARG A 237 -78.84 9.44 -0.95
C ARG A 237 -77.63 9.54 -1.87
#